data_5933718c7d6e740ec6c4fb6f81b8b9a7
#
_entry.id   5933718c7d6e740ec6c4fb6f81b8b9a7
#
_cell.length_a   1.000
_cell.length_b   1.000
_cell.length_c   1.000
_cell.angle_alpha   90.00
_cell.angle_beta   90.00
_cell.angle_gamma   90.00
#
_symmetry.space_group_name_H-M   'P 1'
#
loop_
_entity.id
_entity.type
_entity.pdbx_description
1 polymer ?
#
loop_
_entity_poly.entity_id
_entity_poly.type
_entity_poly.pdbx_seq_one_letter_code
_entity_poly.pdbx_strand_id
1 'polypeptide(L)'
;MFSYTSLYKQLGNLFYAVAKADEQITIAEKNAMVELVRYLWKHLEDSTDSYGTDAANIILFQFDVNEENSTAPEKAFRQFERFFAANAGSINHYLREKIMNSARRIASSTRFTNHDEMEMLLRLKSLLGIPIGAI
;
A
#
# COMPACT_ATOMS: atom_id res chain seq x y z
N MET A 1 -17.51 3.97 -7.60
CA MET A 1 -16.81 4.89 -6.68
C MET A 1 -16.46 4.17 -5.37
N PHE A 2 -15.29 4.43 -4.82
CA PHE A 2 -14.84 3.76 -3.61
C PHE A 2 -14.97 4.68 -2.39
N SER A 3 -15.00 4.08 -1.19
CA SER A 3 -14.88 4.83 0.05
C SER A 3 -13.41 4.89 0.46
N TYR A 4 -13.01 5.93 1.17
CA TYR A 4 -11.63 6.01 1.66
C TYR A 4 -11.31 4.91 2.67
N THR A 5 -12.31 4.48 3.45
CA THR A 5 -12.12 3.34 4.35
C THR A 5 -11.73 2.09 3.57
N SER A 6 -12.41 1.80 2.47
CA SER A 6 -12.08 0.66 1.61
C SER A 6 -10.69 0.82 0.99
N LEU A 7 -10.36 2.02 0.53
CA LEU A 7 -9.05 2.30 -0.03
C LEU A 7 -7.95 2.01 1.00
N TYR A 8 -8.09 2.54 2.21
CA TYR A 8 -7.09 2.35 3.25
C TYR A 8 -6.90 0.89 3.61
N LYS A 9 -8.00 0.15 3.70
CA LYS A 9 -7.91 -1.30 3.95
C LYS A 9 -7.10 -1.99 2.87
N GLN A 10 -7.35 -1.64 1.60
CA GLN A 10 -6.64 -2.26 0.50
C GLN A 10 -5.19 -1.80 0.40
N LEU A 11 -4.90 -0.57 0.84
CA LEU A 11 -3.52 -0.13 0.94
C LEU A 11 -2.76 -0.92 2.00
N GLY A 12 -3.41 -1.26 3.10
CA GLY A 12 -2.82 -2.15 4.10
C GLY A 12 -2.47 -3.50 3.50
N ASN A 13 -3.35 -4.05 2.68
CA ASN A 13 -3.08 -5.31 1.96
C ASN A 13 -1.91 -5.16 1.00
N LEU A 14 -1.90 -4.08 0.21
CA LEU A 14 -0.84 -3.85 -0.77
C LEU A 14 0.53 -3.67 -0.09
N PHE A 15 0.59 -2.83 0.93
CA PHE A 15 1.85 -2.55 1.61
C PHE A 15 2.39 -3.78 2.31
N TYR A 16 1.49 -4.59 2.89
CA TYR A 16 1.89 -5.87 3.45
C TYR A 16 2.46 -6.80 2.36
N ALA A 17 1.80 -6.86 1.20
CA ALA A 17 2.26 -7.72 0.11
C ALA A 17 3.67 -7.33 -0.34
N VAL A 18 3.93 -6.02 -0.47
CA VAL A 18 5.25 -5.53 -0.87
C VAL A 18 6.29 -5.88 0.20
N ALA A 19 5.99 -5.61 1.47
CA ALA A 19 6.93 -5.86 2.56
C ALA A 19 7.20 -7.35 2.75
N LYS A 20 6.19 -8.19 2.50
CA LYS A 20 6.29 -9.65 2.72
C LYS A 20 6.72 -10.42 1.48
N ALA A 21 6.94 -9.73 0.35
CA ALA A 21 7.23 -10.38 -0.93
C ALA A 21 8.39 -11.37 -0.87
N ASP A 22 9.40 -11.09 -0.04
CA ASP A 22 10.56 -11.97 0.15
C ASP A 22 10.44 -12.86 1.38
N GLU A 23 9.24 -13.00 1.93
CA GLU A 23 8.93 -13.80 3.11
C GLU A 23 9.40 -13.19 4.43
N GLN A 24 10.03 -12.01 4.41
CA GLN A 24 10.54 -11.36 5.62
C GLN A 24 10.14 -9.89 5.65
N ILE A 25 9.49 -9.48 6.74
CA ILE A 25 9.17 -8.07 6.96
C ILE A 25 10.20 -7.54 7.95
N THR A 26 10.94 -6.50 7.54
CA THR A 26 11.95 -5.89 8.41
C THR A 26 11.34 -4.78 9.26
N ILE A 27 12.02 -4.44 10.34
CA ILE A 27 11.63 -3.31 11.19
C ILE A 27 11.67 -2.01 10.37
N ALA A 28 12.64 -1.88 9.48
CA ALA A 28 12.77 -0.70 8.62
C ALA A 28 11.55 -0.54 7.71
N GLU A 29 11.04 -1.65 7.16
CA GLU A 29 9.84 -1.62 6.32
C GLU A 29 8.61 -1.21 7.11
N LYS A 30 8.47 -1.74 8.32
CA LYS A 30 7.35 -1.36 9.21
C LYS A 30 7.43 0.13 9.58
N ASN A 31 8.61 0.60 9.90
CA ASN A 31 8.80 2.01 10.25
C ASN A 31 8.49 2.92 9.07
N ALA A 32 8.90 2.54 7.87
CA ALA A 32 8.60 3.29 6.66
C ALA A 32 7.09 3.38 6.44
N MET A 33 6.38 2.28 6.65
CA MET A 33 4.94 2.27 6.50
C MET A 33 4.26 3.18 7.52
N VAL A 34 4.70 3.13 8.78
CA VAL A 34 4.14 4.00 9.83
C VAL A 34 4.35 5.47 9.45
N GLU A 35 5.53 5.82 8.97
CA GLU A 35 5.81 7.19 8.54
C GLU A 35 4.94 7.61 7.36
N LEU A 36 4.74 6.72 6.38
CA LEU A 36 3.88 7.02 5.25
C LEU A 36 2.46 7.31 5.69
N VAL A 37 1.93 6.51 6.59
CA VAL A 37 0.57 6.74 7.09
C VAL A 37 0.51 8.06 7.82
N ARG A 38 1.47 8.33 8.69
CA ARG A 38 1.48 9.53 9.52
C ARG A 38 1.64 10.81 8.72
N TYR A 39 2.52 10.82 7.72
CA TYR A 39 2.92 12.06 7.05
C TYR A 39 2.39 12.20 5.63
N LEU A 40 1.94 11.13 5.01
CA LEU A 40 1.49 11.17 3.64
C LEU A 40 0.00 10.85 3.49
N TRP A 41 -0.46 9.74 4.07
CA TRP A 41 -1.83 9.28 3.89
C TRP A 41 -2.81 9.92 4.86
N LYS A 42 -2.36 10.29 6.03
CA LYS A 42 -3.18 10.95 7.05
C LYS A 42 -3.87 12.21 6.51
N HIS A 43 -3.21 12.90 5.59
CA HIS A 43 -3.70 14.17 5.06
C HIS A 43 -4.34 14.04 3.68
N LEU A 44 -4.60 12.81 3.21
CA LEU A 44 -5.19 12.60 1.90
C LEU A 44 -6.59 13.20 1.80
N GLU A 45 -7.36 13.04 2.85
CA GLU A 45 -8.67 13.66 2.97
C GLU A 45 -8.73 14.37 4.30
N ASP A 46 -9.59 15.36 4.36
CA ASP A 46 -9.71 16.17 5.57
C ASP A 46 -10.78 15.58 6.48
N SER A 47 -10.70 14.26 6.67
CA SER A 47 -11.69 13.56 7.46
C SER A 47 -11.07 12.82 8.61
N THR A 48 -11.57 13.09 9.80
CA THR A 48 -11.37 12.26 10.96
C THR A 48 -12.73 11.64 11.27
N ASP A 49 -12.70 10.53 12.01
CA ASP A 49 -13.95 9.93 12.45
C ASP A 49 -14.58 10.81 13.56
N SER A 50 -15.74 10.41 14.05
CA SER A 50 -16.46 11.16 15.07
C SER A 50 -15.69 11.31 16.39
N TYR A 51 -14.60 10.57 16.55
CA TYR A 51 -13.78 10.61 17.75
C TYR A 51 -12.43 11.29 17.50
N GLY A 52 -12.25 11.86 16.31
CA GLY A 52 -11.01 12.50 15.96
C GLY A 52 -9.91 11.53 15.54
N THR A 53 -10.24 10.26 15.35
CA THR A 53 -9.29 9.26 14.90
C THR A 53 -9.10 9.37 13.39
N ASP A 54 -7.85 9.32 12.95
CA ASP A 54 -7.54 9.39 11.54
C ASP A 54 -7.86 8.06 10.87
N ALA A 55 -8.73 8.09 9.87
CA ALA A 55 -9.14 6.89 9.16
C ALA A 55 -7.97 6.18 8.46
N ALA A 56 -6.91 6.92 8.12
CA ALA A 56 -5.75 6.33 7.48
C ALA A 56 -5.06 5.28 8.37
N ASN A 57 -5.31 5.29 9.69
CA ASN A 57 -4.79 4.26 10.58
C ASN A 57 -5.33 2.87 10.23
N ILE A 58 -6.39 2.78 9.45
CA ILE A 58 -6.90 1.50 8.94
C ILE A 58 -5.83 0.78 8.12
N ILE A 59 -4.94 1.53 7.45
CA ILE A 59 -3.82 0.95 6.71
C ILE A 59 -2.95 0.11 7.65
N LEU A 60 -2.58 0.68 8.80
CA LEU A 60 -1.74 0.00 9.79
C LEU A 60 -2.47 -1.20 10.38
N PHE A 61 -3.74 -1.06 10.66
CA PHE A 61 -4.53 -2.14 11.22
C PHE A 61 -4.59 -3.33 10.27
N GLN A 62 -4.85 -3.08 8.99
CA GLN A 62 -4.95 -4.17 8.03
C GLN A 62 -3.59 -4.84 7.80
N PHE A 63 -2.52 -4.06 7.80
CA PHE A 63 -1.17 -4.61 7.73
C PHE A 63 -0.92 -5.57 8.90
N ASP A 64 -1.25 -5.14 10.11
CA ASP A 64 -1.05 -5.95 11.31
C ASP A 64 -1.89 -7.23 11.28
N VAL A 65 -3.12 -7.15 10.81
CA VAL A 65 -3.99 -8.32 10.67
C VAL A 65 -3.34 -9.34 9.73
N ASN A 66 -2.83 -8.87 8.59
CA ASN A 66 -2.17 -9.76 7.63
C ASN A 66 -0.91 -10.39 8.22
N GLU A 67 -0.12 -9.61 8.95
CA GLU A 67 1.09 -10.12 9.59
C GLU A 67 0.75 -11.17 10.63
N GLU A 68 -0.24 -10.91 11.46
CA GLU A 68 -0.66 -11.84 12.50
C GLU A 68 -1.19 -13.14 11.91
N ASN A 69 -1.90 -13.05 10.80
CA ASN A 69 -2.47 -14.23 10.13
C ASN A 69 -1.50 -14.91 9.18
N SER A 70 -0.30 -14.39 9.03
CA SER A 70 0.70 -14.88 8.07
C SER A 70 0.11 -14.98 6.65
N THR A 71 -0.66 -13.97 6.26
CA THR A 71 -1.28 -13.93 4.94
C THR A 71 -0.22 -14.02 3.85
N ALA A 72 -0.46 -14.85 2.84
CA ALA A 72 0.46 -14.94 1.72
C ALA A 72 0.50 -13.60 0.96
N PRO A 73 1.68 -13.12 0.56
CA PRO A 73 1.77 -11.83 -0.14
C PRO A 73 0.97 -11.82 -1.43
N GLU A 74 0.92 -12.93 -2.14
CA GLU A 74 0.14 -13.02 -3.38
C GLU A 74 -1.36 -12.83 -3.11
N LYS A 75 -1.86 -13.39 -2.02
CA LYS A 75 -3.27 -13.23 -1.65
C LYS A 75 -3.59 -11.78 -1.32
N ALA A 76 -2.73 -11.14 -0.55
CA ALA A 76 -2.93 -9.74 -0.17
C ALA A 76 -2.88 -8.83 -1.40
N PHE A 77 -1.94 -9.08 -2.32
CA PHE A 77 -1.84 -8.31 -3.55
C PHE A 77 -3.09 -8.47 -4.41
N ARG A 78 -3.61 -9.68 -4.53
CA ARG A 78 -4.81 -9.93 -5.33
C ARG A 78 -6.04 -9.22 -4.79
N GLN A 79 -6.15 -9.06 -3.49
CA GLN A 79 -7.25 -8.31 -2.90
C GLN A 79 -7.18 -6.84 -3.33
N PHE A 80 -5.98 -6.26 -3.29
CA PHE A 80 -5.79 -4.91 -3.79
C PHE A 80 -6.09 -4.82 -5.28
N GLU A 81 -5.62 -5.78 -6.06
CA GLU A 81 -5.82 -5.82 -7.51
C GLU A 81 -7.30 -5.83 -7.87
N ARG A 82 -8.09 -6.64 -7.18
CA ARG A 82 -9.54 -6.69 -7.40
C ARG A 82 -10.20 -5.36 -7.08
N PHE A 83 -9.81 -4.77 -5.97
CA PHE A 83 -10.33 -3.45 -5.59
C PHE A 83 -9.98 -2.40 -6.65
N PHE A 84 -8.75 -2.39 -7.09
CA PHE A 84 -8.32 -1.43 -8.10
C PHE A 84 -9.08 -1.64 -9.41
N ALA A 85 -9.22 -2.88 -9.86
CA ALA A 85 -9.94 -3.18 -11.10
C ALA A 85 -11.39 -2.71 -11.03
N ALA A 86 -12.02 -2.87 -9.88
CA ALA A 86 -13.41 -2.45 -9.69
C ALA A 86 -13.59 -0.93 -9.61
N ASN A 87 -12.52 -0.20 -9.31
CA ASN A 87 -12.58 1.24 -9.05
C ASN A 87 -11.61 2.07 -9.88
N ALA A 88 -11.02 1.47 -10.91
CA ALA A 88 -9.96 2.13 -11.68
C ALA A 88 -10.37 3.50 -12.21
N GLY A 89 -11.61 3.64 -12.66
CA GLY A 89 -12.10 4.91 -13.18
C GLY A 89 -12.24 6.01 -12.13
N SER A 90 -12.26 5.63 -10.86
CA SER A 90 -12.39 6.59 -9.75
C SER A 90 -11.06 6.91 -9.08
N ILE A 91 -10.00 6.20 -9.46
CA ILE A 91 -8.66 6.41 -8.88
C ILE A 91 -7.86 7.24 -9.87
N ASN A 92 -7.69 8.53 -9.56
CA ASN A 92 -7.04 9.46 -10.48
C ASN A 92 -5.53 9.25 -10.52
N HIS A 93 -4.89 9.94 -11.46
CA HIS A 93 -3.45 9.83 -11.67
C HIS A 93 -2.63 10.20 -10.43
N TYR A 94 -3.00 11.26 -9.75
CA TYR A 94 -2.33 11.69 -8.53
C TYR A 94 -2.31 10.58 -7.48
N LEU A 95 -3.47 9.95 -7.27
CA LEU A 95 -3.60 8.88 -6.28
C LEU A 95 -2.80 7.64 -6.69
N ARG A 96 -2.80 7.31 -7.98
CA ARG A 96 -2.01 6.18 -8.49
C ARG A 96 -0.53 6.38 -8.25
N GLU A 97 -0.01 7.58 -8.51
CA GLU A 97 1.39 7.89 -8.25
C GLU A 97 1.71 7.84 -6.77
N LYS A 98 0.82 8.31 -5.93
CA LYS A 98 0.98 8.26 -4.48
C LYS A 98 1.07 6.83 -3.97
N ILE A 99 0.22 5.96 -4.50
CA ILE A 99 0.25 4.52 -4.18
C ILE A 99 1.60 3.92 -4.59
N MET A 100 2.03 4.18 -5.82
CA MET A 100 3.28 3.63 -6.33
C MET A 100 4.49 4.11 -5.53
N ASN A 101 4.54 5.40 -5.24
CA ASN A 101 5.64 5.98 -4.47
C ASN A 101 5.69 5.40 -3.06
N SER A 102 4.53 5.19 -2.45
CA SER A 102 4.46 4.58 -1.11
C SER A 102 5.00 3.16 -1.11
N ALA A 103 4.57 2.35 -2.09
CA ALA A 103 5.03 0.97 -2.20
C ALA A 103 6.55 0.90 -2.41
N ARG A 104 7.09 1.77 -3.27
CA ARG A 104 8.53 1.83 -3.51
C ARG A 104 9.29 2.23 -2.26
N ARG A 105 8.74 3.16 -1.50
CA ARG A 105 9.39 3.63 -0.28
C ARG A 105 9.49 2.53 0.77
N ILE A 106 8.44 1.71 0.87
CA ILE A 106 8.47 0.55 1.77
C ILE A 106 9.53 -0.46 1.30
N ALA A 107 9.54 -0.78 0.01
CA ALA A 107 10.47 -1.75 -0.54
C ALA A 107 11.94 -1.30 -0.42
N SER A 108 12.19 0.01 -0.55
CA SER A 108 13.55 0.54 -0.51
C SER A 108 13.98 1.00 0.88
N SER A 109 13.15 0.78 1.89
CA SER A 109 13.48 1.17 3.27
C SER A 109 14.59 0.32 3.86
N THR A 110 14.79 -0.90 3.36
CA THR A 110 15.99 -1.66 3.63
C THR A 110 17.04 -1.23 2.60
N ARG A 111 18.29 -1.56 2.88
CA ARG A 111 19.42 -1.10 2.06
C ARG A 111 19.32 -1.52 0.60
N PHE A 112 18.69 -2.66 0.34
CA PHE A 112 18.55 -3.21 -1.02
C PHE A 112 17.14 -3.72 -1.22
N THR A 113 16.53 -3.32 -2.34
CA THR A 113 15.29 -3.93 -2.79
C THR A 113 15.66 -5.29 -3.42
N ASN A 114 15.10 -6.36 -2.93
CA ASN A 114 15.41 -7.68 -3.46
C ASN A 114 14.58 -7.99 -4.71
N HIS A 115 14.88 -9.14 -5.33
CA HIS A 115 14.24 -9.55 -6.57
C HIS A 115 12.72 -9.72 -6.43
N ASP A 116 12.27 -10.34 -5.34
CA ASP A 116 10.85 -10.60 -5.13
C ASP A 116 10.06 -9.30 -4.93
N GLU A 117 10.64 -8.35 -4.19
CA GLU A 117 10.03 -7.03 -4.02
C GLU A 117 9.98 -6.27 -5.34
N MET A 118 11.05 -6.38 -6.13
CA MET A 118 11.10 -5.73 -7.45
C MET A 118 10.02 -6.25 -8.37
N GLU A 119 9.81 -7.58 -8.40
CA GLU A 119 8.74 -8.17 -9.20
C GLU A 119 7.38 -7.65 -8.79
N MET A 120 7.13 -7.56 -7.48
CA MET A 120 5.87 -7.06 -6.96
C MET A 120 5.66 -5.60 -7.37
N LEU A 121 6.71 -4.78 -7.31
CA LEU A 121 6.64 -3.38 -7.72
C LEU A 121 6.34 -3.24 -9.21
N LEU A 122 6.93 -4.10 -10.04
CA LEU A 122 6.67 -4.07 -11.48
C LEU A 122 5.22 -4.47 -11.79
N ARG A 123 4.69 -5.45 -11.09
CA ARG A 123 3.28 -5.81 -11.22
C ARG A 123 2.38 -4.66 -10.84
N LEU A 124 2.70 -3.99 -9.75
CA LEU A 124 1.93 -2.85 -9.28
C LEU A 124 1.97 -1.71 -10.29
N LYS A 125 3.13 -1.41 -10.82
CA LYS A 125 3.30 -0.36 -11.82
C LYS A 125 2.43 -0.63 -13.05
N SER A 126 2.44 -1.86 -13.53
CA SER A 126 1.61 -2.27 -14.65
C SER A 126 0.12 -2.15 -14.33
N LEU A 127 -0.28 -2.61 -13.15
CA LEU A 127 -1.67 -2.52 -12.71
C LEU A 127 -2.16 -1.07 -12.65
N LEU A 128 -1.34 -0.18 -12.11
CA LEU A 128 -1.70 1.23 -11.98
C LEU A 128 -1.66 1.99 -13.30
N GLY A 129 -1.09 1.39 -14.34
CA GLY A 129 -1.00 2.03 -15.64
C GLY A 129 0.00 3.18 -15.68
N ILE A 130 1.03 3.14 -14.84
CA ILE A 130 2.08 4.16 -14.83
C ILE A 130 3.10 3.82 -15.90
N PRO A 131 3.38 4.74 -16.85
CA PRO A 131 4.32 4.46 -17.92
C PRO A 131 5.73 4.17 -17.41
N ILE A 132 6.43 3.25 -18.09
CA ILE A 132 7.84 2.98 -17.82
C ILE A 132 8.63 4.27 -18.10
N GLY A 133 9.46 4.66 -17.15
CA GLY A 133 10.26 5.87 -17.29
C GLY A 133 9.59 7.14 -16.77
N ALA A 134 8.37 7.08 -16.28
CA ALA A 134 7.66 8.20 -15.69
C ALA A 134 8.09 8.46 -14.23
N ILE A 135 9.17 7.87 -13.85
CA ILE A 135 9.58 7.88 -12.44
C ILE A 135 10.93 8.55 -12.31
#